data_a8b9b4f57da41d6b349e808a2159901c
#
_entry.id   a8b9b4f57da41d6b349e808a2159901c
#
_cell.length_a   1.000
_cell.length_b   1.000
_cell.length_c   1.000
_cell.angle_alpha   90.00
_cell.angle_beta   90.00
_cell.angle_gamma   90.00
#
_symmetry.space_group_name_H-M   'P 1'
#
loop_
_entity.id
_entity.type
_entity.pdbx_description
1 polymer ?
#
loop_
_entity_poly.entity_id
_entity_poly.type
_entity_poly.pdbx_seq_one_letter_code
_entity_poly.pdbx_strand_id
1 'polypeptide(L)'
;MVYQQAKAVATDVFVISRRFPREESCALTDQIRRSSRSVGAQIAEAWGKRRYEKHFISKLTDADAEQYETQHWVDTALDCGYVSREEAGRLNDGLARIGRMLGSMMAKSSSFCGATPLVVREDAAEYFTS
;
A
#
# COMPACT_ATOMS: atom_id res chain seq x y z
N MET A 1 1.38 11.69 1.19
CA MET A 1 1.59 10.97 2.45
C MET A 1 1.31 9.47 2.34
N VAL A 2 0.15 9.05 1.83
CA VAL A 2 -0.15 7.60 1.68
C VAL A 2 0.84 6.90 0.74
N TYR A 3 1.22 7.55 -0.33
CA TYR A 3 2.17 7.01 -1.28
C TYR A 3 3.55 6.76 -0.63
N GLN A 4 4.04 7.71 0.14
CA GLN A 4 5.30 7.55 0.88
C GLN A 4 5.23 6.46 1.92
N GLN A 5 4.08 6.34 2.61
CA GLN A 5 3.85 5.24 3.56
C GLN A 5 3.93 3.88 2.85
N ALA A 6 3.30 3.76 1.69
CA ALA A 6 3.33 2.53 0.91
C ALA A 6 4.75 2.16 0.49
N LYS A 7 5.53 3.14 0.04
CA LYS A 7 6.92 2.92 -0.33
C LYS A 7 7.78 2.52 0.87
N ALA A 8 7.55 3.15 2.02
CA ALA A 8 8.29 2.83 3.25
C ALA A 8 8.04 1.39 3.68
N VAL A 9 6.78 0.95 3.67
CA VAL A 9 6.44 -0.44 4.02
C VAL A 9 7.08 -1.42 3.04
N ALA A 10 7.03 -1.12 1.74
CA ALA A 10 7.65 -1.98 0.72
C ALA A 10 9.16 -2.10 0.94
N THR A 11 9.82 -1.02 1.33
CA THR A 11 11.26 -1.03 1.65
C THR A 11 11.53 -1.90 2.88
N ASP A 12 10.72 -1.75 3.93
CA ASP A 12 10.85 -2.58 5.14
C ASP A 12 10.67 -4.06 4.81
N VAL A 13 9.68 -4.39 3.99
CA VAL A 13 9.43 -5.76 3.53
C VAL A 13 10.64 -6.29 2.76
N PHE A 14 11.21 -5.47 1.90
CA PHE A 14 12.40 -5.87 1.13
C PHE A 14 13.56 -6.23 2.07
N VAL A 15 13.85 -5.37 3.04
CA VAL A 15 14.96 -5.59 4.00
C VAL A 15 14.71 -6.84 4.83
N ILE A 16 13.53 -7.00 5.39
CA ILE A 16 13.19 -8.14 6.25
C ILE A 16 13.23 -9.44 5.44
N SER A 17 12.71 -9.42 4.21
CA SER A 17 12.62 -10.63 3.38
C SER A 17 13.98 -11.13 2.88
N ARG A 18 15.03 -10.33 2.99
CA ARG A 18 16.39 -10.77 2.63
C ARG A 18 16.86 -11.99 3.44
N ARG A 19 16.34 -12.16 4.66
CA ARG A 19 16.72 -13.26 5.53
C ARG A 19 15.78 -14.46 5.41
N PHE A 20 14.78 -14.41 4.53
CA PHE A 20 13.89 -15.55 4.30
C PHE A 20 14.68 -16.68 3.66
N PRO A 21 14.35 -17.96 3.97
CA PRO A 21 15.04 -19.10 3.37
C PRO A 21 14.95 -19.09 1.85
N ARG A 22 16.00 -19.58 1.20
CA ARG A 22 16.05 -19.66 -0.26
C ARG A 22 14.90 -20.49 -0.83
N GLU A 23 14.46 -21.51 -0.12
CA GLU A 23 13.34 -22.38 -0.54
C GLU A 23 12.01 -21.61 -0.67
N GLU A 24 11.91 -20.44 -0.04
CA GLU A 24 10.72 -19.59 -0.10
C GLU A 24 10.79 -18.51 -1.19
N SER A 25 11.82 -18.50 -2.02
CA SER A 25 12.04 -17.43 -3.01
C SER A 25 10.82 -17.17 -3.88
N CYS A 26 10.21 -18.21 -4.43
CA CYS A 26 9.03 -18.05 -5.30
C CYS A 26 7.73 -18.06 -4.52
N ALA A 27 7.67 -18.84 -3.44
CA ALA A 27 6.42 -19.08 -2.72
C ALA A 27 6.05 -17.95 -1.76
N LEU A 28 7.02 -17.32 -1.10
CA LEU A 28 6.76 -16.27 -0.12
C LEU A 28 7.50 -14.99 -0.44
N THR A 29 8.82 -15.06 -0.64
CA THR A 29 9.65 -13.86 -0.82
C THR A 29 9.18 -13.01 -2.00
N ASP A 30 8.99 -13.63 -3.16
CA ASP A 30 8.50 -12.92 -4.35
C ASP A 30 7.10 -12.38 -4.13
N GLN A 31 6.24 -13.13 -3.47
CA GLN A 31 4.84 -12.74 -3.27
C GLN A 31 4.73 -11.53 -2.34
N ILE A 32 5.45 -11.52 -1.21
CA ILE A 32 5.39 -10.41 -0.27
C ILE A 32 6.01 -9.14 -0.87
N ARG A 33 7.08 -9.29 -1.65
CA ARG A 33 7.70 -8.15 -2.34
C ARG A 33 6.78 -7.60 -3.41
N ARG A 34 6.18 -8.46 -4.22
CA ARG A 34 5.25 -8.07 -5.26
C ARG A 34 4.06 -7.32 -4.69
N SER A 35 3.38 -7.90 -3.71
CA SER A 35 2.17 -7.30 -3.16
C SER A 35 2.46 -5.97 -2.45
N SER A 36 3.55 -5.90 -1.68
CA SER A 36 3.90 -4.66 -0.97
C SER A 36 4.24 -3.52 -1.93
N ARG A 37 4.94 -3.82 -3.03
CA ARG A 37 5.26 -2.83 -4.06
C ARG A 37 4.04 -2.43 -4.86
N SER A 38 3.11 -3.35 -5.06
CA SER A 38 1.88 -3.11 -5.80
C SER A 38 0.97 -2.09 -5.11
N VAL A 39 1.01 -2.02 -3.78
CA VAL A 39 0.25 -1.00 -3.04
C VAL A 39 0.58 0.40 -3.58
N GLY A 40 1.85 0.76 -3.61
CA GLY A 40 2.29 2.05 -4.11
C GLY A 40 2.01 2.24 -5.59
N ALA A 41 2.20 1.18 -6.39
CA ALA A 41 1.93 1.24 -7.83
C ALA A 41 0.45 1.54 -8.12
N GLN A 42 -0.47 0.89 -7.40
CA GLN A 42 -1.90 1.13 -7.57
C GLN A 42 -2.29 2.54 -7.12
N ILE A 43 -1.68 3.05 -6.06
CA ILE A 43 -1.91 4.43 -5.61
C ILE A 43 -1.46 5.42 -6.70
N ALA A 44 -0.30 5.21 -7.29
CA ALA A 44 0.20 6.06 -8.37
C ALA A 44 -0.72 6.03 -9.58
N GLU A 45 -1.22 4.84 -9.95
CA GLU A 45 -2.18 4.70 -11.04
C GLU A 45 -3.52 5.37 -10.72
N ALA A 46 -3.97 5.29 -9.47
CA ALA A 46 -5.18 5.99 -9.03
C ALA A 46 -5.05 7.50 -9.29
N TRP A 47 -3.93 8.08 -8.89
CA TRP A 47 -3.68 9.50 -9.11
C TRP A 47 -3.67 9.85 -10.59
N GLY A 48 -3.05 9.01 -11.42
CA GLY A 48 -3.04 9.19 -12.87
C GLY A 48 -4.43 9.10 -13.51
N LYS A 49 -5.36 8.40 -12.85
CA LYS A 49 -6.72 8.19 -13.33
C LYS A 49 -7.75 9.06 -12.63
N ARG A 50 -7.35 10.05 -11.85
CA ARG A 50 -8.26 10.89 -11.06
C ARG A 50 -9.23 11.73 -11.90
N ARG A 51 -9.00 11.81 -13.19
CA ARG A 51 -9.92 12.46 -14.13
C ARG A 51 -11.28 11.78 -14.11
N TYR A 52 -11.31 10.47 -13.85
CA TYR A 52 -12.52 9.67 -13.80
C TYR A 52 -12.66 9.06 -12.40
N GLU A 53 -13.65 9.54 -11.64
CA GLU A 53 -13.81 9.16 -10.24
C GLU A 53 -13.94 7.65 -10.04
N LYS A 54 -14.68 6.97 -10.91
CA LYS A 54 -14.85 5.51 -10.81
C LYS A 54 -13.54 4.78 -10.97
N HIS A 55 -12.67 5.23 -11.87
CA HIS A 55 -11.35 4.63 -12.06
C HIS A 55 -10.44 4.91 -10.88
N PHE A 56 -10.50 6.12 -10.34
CA PHE A 56 -9.76 6.51 -9.15
C PHE A 56 -10.09 5.59 -7.97
N ILE A 57 -11.39 5.44 -7.66
CA ILE A 57 -11.88 4.59 -6.58
C ILE A 57 -11.48 3.13 -6.82
N SER A 58 -11.64 2.65 -8.05
CA SER A 58 -11.29 1.28 -8.41
C SER A 58 -9.82 0.99 -8.13
N LYS A 59 -8.92 1.90 -8.50
CA LYS A 59 -7.50 1.74 -8.26
C LYS A 59 -7.12 1.83 -6.78
N LEU A 60 -7.79 2.68 -6.01
CA LEU A 60 -7.59 2.71 -4.56
C LEU A 60 -8.08 1.42 -3.90
N THR A 61 -9.17 0.85 -4.42
CA THR A 61 -9.66 -0.46 -3.96
C THR A 61 -8.64 -1.55 -4.26
N ASP A 62 -8.01 -1.51 -5.44
CA ASP A 62 -6.96 -2.45 -5.79
C ASP A 62 -5.75 -2.31 -4.85
N ALA A 63 -5.37 -1.07 -4.52
CA ALA A 63 -4.29 -0.82 -3.56
C ALA A 63 -4.63 -1.39 -2.18
N ASP A 64 -5.86 -1.23 -1.74
CA ASP A 64 -6.32 -1.76 -0.45
C ASP A 64 -6.27 -3.29 -0.44
N ALA A 65 -6.70 -3.92 -1.53
CA ALA A 65 -6.61 -5.38 -1.67
C ALA A 65 -5.16 -5.86 -1.59
N GLU A 66 -4.22 -5.14 -2.20
CA GLU A 66 -2.80 -5.48 -2.16
C GLU A 66 -2.21 -5.32 -0.76
N GLN A 67 -2.64 -4.33 0.02
CA GLN A 67 -2.17 -4.22 1.39
C GLN A 67 -2.70 -5.37 2.26
N TYR A 68 -3.95 -5.81 2.04
CA TYR A 68 -4.47 -7.00 2.72
C TYR A 68 -3.69 -8.25 2.34
N GLU A 69 -3.37 -8.41 1.07
CA GLU A 69 -2.55 -9.54 0.62
C GLU A 69 -1.17 -9.52 1.29
N THR A 70 -0.58 -8.34 1.43
CA THR A 70 0.72 -8.20 2.10
C THR A 70 0.62 -8.60 3.57
N GLN A 71 -0.47 -8.22 4.26
CA GLN A 71 -0.70 -8.67 5.65
C GLN A 71 -0.79 -10.19 5.72
N HIS A 72 -1.44 -10.81 4.75
CA HIS A 72 -1.50 -12.28 4.68
C HIS A 72 -0.09 -12.89 4.60
N TRP A 73 0.76 -12.34 3.76
CA TRP A 73 2.14 -12.86 3.64
C TRP A 73 2.99 -12.57 4.89
N VAL A 74 2.77 -11.43 5.55
CA VAL A 74 3.42 -11.14 6.83
C VAL A 74 3.00 -12.17 7.88
N ASP A 75 1.71 -12.49 7.94
CA ASP A 75 1.19 -13.50 8.87
C ASP A 75 1.78 -14.87 8.56
N THR A 76 1.93 -15.22 7.29
CA THR A 76 2.57 -16.46 6.86
C THR A 76 4.03 -16.50 7.33
N ALA A 77 4.76 -15.41 7.16
CA ALA A 77 6.14 -15.32 7.60
C ALA A 77 6.26 -15.47 9.13
N LEU A 78 5.32 -14.90 9.86
CA LEU A 78 5.26 -15.05 11.32
C LEU A 78 5.01 -16.50 11.70
N ASP A 79 4.04 -17.15 11.08
CA ASP A 79 3.71 -18.56 11.35
C ASP A 79 4.89 -19.48 11.08
N CYS A 80 5.69 -19.16 10.07
CA CYS A 80 6.88 -19.95 9.72
C CYS A 80 8.11 -19.59 10.58
N GLY A 81 8.01 -18.58 11.43
CA GLY A 81 9.11 -18.17 12.29
C GLY A 81 10.18 -17.32 11.58
N TYR A 82 9.87 -16.75 10.43
CA TYR A 82 10.82 -15.93 9.66
C TYR A 82 10.89 -14.49 10.14
N VAL A 83 9.86 -14.04 10.83
CA VAL A 83 9.80 -12.70 11.43
C VAL A 83 9.34 -12.82 12.87
N SER A 84 9.75 -11.87 13.70
CA SER A 84 9.29 -11.80 15.10
C SER A 84 7.88 -11.20 15.16
N ARG A 85 7.21 -11.38 16.31
CA ARG A 85 5.91 -10.77 16.56
C ARG A 85 5.97 -9.24 16.46
N GLU A 86 7.07 -8.65 16.95
CA GLU A 86 7.27 -7.21 16.87
C GLU A 86 7.39 -6.73 15.42
N GLU A 87 8.16 -7.46 14.62
CA GLU A 87 8.34 -7.14 13.22
C GLU A 87 7.04 -7.27 12.44
N ALA A 88 6.31 -8.35 12.66
CA ALA A 88 5.02 -8.56 12.02
C ALA A 88 4.01 -7.48 12.43
N GLY A 89 3.97 -7.15 13.73
CA GLY A 89 3.10 -6.09 14.25
C GLY A 89 3.40 -4.75 13.63
N ARG A 90 4.67 -4.39 13.53
CA ARG A 90 5.08 -3.12 12.91
C ARG A 90 4.66 -3.03 11.45
N LEU A 91 4.90 -4.10 10.69
CA LEU A 91 4.51 -4.15 9.28
C LEU A 91 2.99 -4.08 9.11
N ASN A 92 2.26 -4.88 9.87
CA ASN A 92 0.81 -4.93 9.78
C ASN A 92 0.16 -3.62 10.23
N ASP A 93 0.72 -2.95 11.24
CA ASP A 93 0.23 -1.63 11.67
C ASP A 93 0.41 -0.59 10.56
N GLY A 94 1.56 -0.63 9.88
CA GLY A 94 1.80 0.25 8.74
C GLY A 94 0.84 0.00 7.59
N LEU A 95 0.58 -1.27 7.28
CA LEU A 95 -0.35 -1.65 6.23
C LEU A 95 -1.80 -1.26 6.59
N ALA A 96 -2.21 -1.49 7.83
CA ALA A 96 -3.53 -1.11 8.29
C ALA A 96 -3.74 0.41 8.25
N ARG A 97 -2.70 1.18 8.57
CA ARG A 97 -2.74 2.64 8.46
C ARG A 97 -2.95 3.08 7.01
N ILE A 98 -2.23 2.45 6.08
CA ILE A 98 -2.44 2.69 4.64
C ILE A 98 -3.89 2.40 4.26
N GLY A 99 -4.44 1.29 4.73
CA GLY A 99 -5.84 0.93 4.46
C GLY A 99 -6.82 2.00 4.94
N ARG A 100 -6.61 2.54 6.15
CA ARG A 100 -7.45 3.63 6.67
C ARG A 100 -7.33 4.90 5.83
N MET A 101 -6.12 5.24 5.39
CA MET A 101 -5.90 6.41 4.53
C MET A 101 -6.58 6.24 3.18
N LEU A 102 -6.49 5.05 2.58
CA LEU A 102 -7.17 4.75 1.32
C LEU A 102 -8.68 4.85 1.48
N GLY A 103 -9.23 4.33 2.58
CA GLY A 103 -10.65 4.44 2.88
C GLY A 103 -11.10 5.89 2.99
N SER A 104 -10.31 6.73 3.67
CA SER A 104 -10.58 8.16 3.77
C SER A 104 -10.57 8.85 2.41
N MET A 105 -9.59 8.50 1.56
CA MET A 105 -9.50 9.05 0.21
C MET A 105 -10.69 8.65 -0.64
N MET A 106 -11.13 7.41 -0.55
CA MET A 106 -12.31 6.94 -1.27
C MET A 106 -13.57 7.67 -0.82
N ALA A 107 -13.73 7.89 0.49
CA ALA A 107 -14.87 8.62 1.03
C ALA A 107 -14.89 10.09 0.58
N LYS A 108 -13.71 10.65 0.26
CA LYS A 108 -13.55 12.03 -0.19
C LYS A 108 -13.16 12.11 -1.67
N SER A 109 -13.50 11.09 -2.44
CA SER A 109 -13.04 10.97 -3.83
C SER A 109 -13.34 12.19 -4.68
N SER A 110 -14.49 12.84 -4.48
CA SER A 110 -14.84 14.04 -5.22
C SER A 110 -13.84 15.19 -5.01
N SER A 111 -13.14 15.22 -3.89
CA SER A 111 -12.11 16.24 -3.60
C SER A 111 -10.85 16.07 -4.45
N PHE A 112 -10.63 14.86 -5.00
CA PHE A 112 -9.43 14.54 -5.76
C PHE A 112 -9.66 14.47 -7.27
N CYS A 113 -10.92 14.38 -7.70
CA CYS A 113 -11.29 13.97 -9.06
C CYS A 113 -11.93 15.11 -9.86
N GLY A 114 -11.82 14.99 -11.19
CA GLY A 114 -12.49 15.85 -12.13
C GLY A 114 -11.92 17.26 -12.21
N ALA A 115 -12.77 18.23 -12.58
CA ALA A 115 -12.42 19.64 -12.70
C ALA A 115 -12.51 20.34 -11.34
N THR A 116 -11.64 19.94 -10.40
CA THR A 116 -11.63 20.49 -9.05
C THR A 116 -10.93 21.85 -8.99
N PRO A 117 -11.35 22.75 -8.07
CA PRO A 117 -10.64 24.00 -7.84
C PRO A 117 -9.17 23.75 -7.45
N LEU A 118 -8.33 24.74 -7.73
CA LEU A 118 -6.89 24.65 -7.48
C LEU A 118 -6.56 24.33 -6.02
N VAL A 119 -7.29 24.94 -5.09
CA VAL A 119 -7.11 24.72 -3.65
C VAL A 119 -7.28 23.23 -3.29
N VAL A 120 -8.31 22.60 -3.85
CA VAL A 120 -8.56 21.17 -3.60
C VAL A 120 -7.43 20.33 -4.17
N ARG A 121 -6.89 20.72 -5.33
CA ARG A 121 -5.75 20.02 -5.94
C ARG A 121 -4.50 20.09 -5.07
N GLU A 122 -4.26 21.24 -4.42
CA GLU A 122 -3.14 21.39 -3.50
C GLU A 122 -3.30 20.46 -2.30
N ASP A 123 -4.50 20.41 -1.71
CA ASP A 123 -4.80 19.50 -0.61
C ASP A 123 -4.60 18.04 -1.03
N ALA A 124 -5.07 17.69 -2.22
CA ALA A 124 -4.92 16.34 -2.76
C ALA A 124 -3.44 15.97 -2.94
N ALA A 125 -2.61 16.91 -3.37
CA ALA A 125 -1.19 16.67 -3.60
C ALA A 125 -0.46 16.22 -2.32
N GLU A 126 -0.91 16.63 -1.13
CA GLU A 126 -0.32 16.23 0.15
C GLU A 126 -0.34 14.72 0.38
N TYR A 127 -1.28 14.00 -0.22
CA TYR A 127 -1.34 12.53 -0.12
C TYR A 127 -0.27 11.84 -0.97
N PHE A 128 0.27 12.49 -2.00
CA PHE A 128 1.19 11.89 -2.95
C PHE A 128 2.61 12.45 -2.86
N THR A 129 2.79 13.62 -2.26
CA THR A 129 4.10 14.23 -2.03
C THR A 129 4.36 14.31 -0.54
N SER A 130 5.60 14.23 -0.14
CA SER A 130 5.98 14.32 1.27
C SER A 130 5.84 15.73 1.83
#